data_c3d0918b89ecdc30cae42fa2437cf7e2
#
_entry.id   c3d0918b89ecdc30cae42fa2437cf7e2
#
_cell.length_a   1.000
_cell.length_b   1.000
_cell.length_c   1.000
_cell.angle_alpha   90.00
_cell.angle_beta   90.00
_cell.angle_gamma   90.00
#
_symmetry.space_group_name_H-M   'P 1'
#
loop_
_entity.id
_entity.type
_entity.pdbx_description
1 polymer ?
#
loop_
_entity_poly.entity_id
_entity_poly.type
_entity_poly.pdbx_seq_one_letter_code
_entity_poly.pdbx_strand_id
1 'polypeptide(L)'
;MHPMAQRLIDEYLEAAGHRDDQKGPLFRPVKNNITGTLLKPLDPQAVYTCIIRKYGKETGINASVNGFCVHSLRSTAATNALEHGADIGKVQEWLGHANVSTTRLYDRRKSRPEESPTFRVKY
;
A
#
# COMPACT_ATOMS: atom_id res chain seq x y z
N MET A 1 -4.45 -11.49 -2.09
CA MET A 1 -3.50 -10.54 -2.75
C MET A 1 -3.97 -10.34 -4.18
N HIS A 2 -3.79 -9.14 -4.75
CA HIS A 2 -4.16 -8.87 -6.15
C HIS A 2 -3.22 -9.66 -7.10
N PRO A 3 -3.74 -10.30 -8.19
CA PRO A 3 -2.92 -11.13 -9.09
C PRO A 3 -1.70 -10.41 -9.67
N MET A 4 -1.85 -9.13 -10.02
CA MET A 4 -0.71 -8.32 -10.49
C MET A 4 0.38 -8.15 -9.43
N ALA A 5 0.00 -7.94 -8.16
CA ALA A 5 0.97 -7.82 -7.07
C ALA A 5 1.69 -9.15 -6.82
N GLN A 6 0.97 -10.25 -6.91
CA GLN A 6 1.57 -11.59 -6.82
C GLN A 6 2.61 -11.81 -7.92
N ARG A 7 2.26 -11.53 -9.16
CA ARG A 7 3.17 -11.64 -10.30
C ARG A 7 4.44 -10.81 -10.11
N LEU A 8 4.30 -9.54 -9.69
CA LEU A 8 5.44 -8.65 -9.46
C LEU A 8 6.36 -9.14 -8.32
N ILE A 9 5.79 -9.76 -7.28
CA ILE A 9 6.56 -10.37 -6.20
C ILE A 9 7.30 -11.61 -6.71
N ASP A 10 6.66 -12.44 -7.50
CA ASP A 10 7.29 -13.63 -8.10
C ASP A 10 8.45 -13.24 -9.01
N GLU A 11 8.26 -12.26 -9.88
CA GLU A 11 9.31 -11.70 -10.75
C GLU A 11 10.48 -11.12 -9.93
N TYR A 12 10.17 -10.42 -8.84
CA TYR A 12 11.18 -9.88 -7.92
C TYR A 12 11.99 -11.00 -7.25
N LEU A 13 11.33 -12.02 -6.70
CA LEU A 13 11.99 -13.13 -6.01
C LEU A 13 12.92 -13.92 -6.94
N GLU A 14 12.50 -14.13 -8.18
CA GLU A 14 13.31 -14.74 -9.23
C GLU A 14 14.56 -13.92 -9.52
N ALA A 15 14.36 -12.62 -9.81
CA ALA A 15 15.46 -11.70 -10.14
C ALA A 15 16.44 -11.50 -8.96
N ALA A 16 15.94 -11.53 -7.73
CA ALA A 16 16.74 -11.39 -6.51
C ALA A 16 17.39 -12.70 -6.02
N GLY A 17 17.06 -13.84 -6.63
CA GLY A 17 17.71 -15.13 -6.36
C GLY A 17 17.46 -15.70 -4.97
N HIS A 18 16.32 -15.38 -4.33
CA HIS A 18 15.98 -15.91 -3.00
C HIS A 18 14.55 -16.45 -2.88
N ARG A 19 14.00 -16.91 -3.99
CA ARG A 19 12.63 -17.45 -4.07
C ARG A 19 12.41 -18.63 -3.12
N ASP A 20 13.42 -19.46 -2.94
CA ASP A 20 13.33 -20.67 -2.11
C ASP A 20 13.56 -20.42 -0.62
N ASP A 21 13.97 -19.22 -0.24
CA ASP A 21 14.16 -18.85 1.17
C ASP A 21 12.84 -18.42 1.82
N GLN A 22 12.10 -19.40 2.32
CA GLN A 22 10.82 -19.19 3.00
C GLN A 22 10.91 -18.57 4.41
N LYS A 23 12.11 -18.50 5.00
CA LYS A 23 12.33 -18.01 6.37
C LYS A 23 12.91 -16.61 6.41
N GLY A 24 13.52 -16.18 5.33
CA GLY A 24 14.15 -14.87 5.23
C GLY A 24 13.15 -13.75 4.92
N PRO A 25 13.59 -12.48 5.00
CA PRO A 25 12.75 -11.35 4.67
C PRO A 25 12.40 -11.35 3.18
N LEU A 26 11.13 -11.02 2.89
CA LEU A 26 10.63 -10.94 1.52
C LEU A 26 11.38 -9.89 0.69
N PHE A 27 11.55 -8.70 1.24
CA PHE A 27 12.27 -7.62 0.57
C PHE A 27 13.65 -7.43 1.19
N ARG A 28 14.68 -7.52 0.37
CA ARG A 28 16.09 -7.41 0.75
C ARG A 28 16.77 -6.26 0.02
N PRO A 29 17.82 -5.66 0.59
CA PRO A 29 18.60 -4.67 -0.14
C PRO A 29 19.33 -5.31 -1.32
N VAL A 30 19.36 -4.61 -2.45
CA VAL A 30 20.14 -5.04 -3.64
C VAL A 30 21.63 -4.76 -3.44
N LYS A 31 21.95 -3.77 -2.59
CA LYS A 31 23.31 -3.35 -2.29
C LYS A 31 23.40 -2.86 -0.86
N ASN A 32 24.43 -3.30 -0.15
CA ASN A 32 24.72 -2.84 1.21
C ASN A 32 26.21 -2.51 1.33
N ASN A 33 26.52 -1.24 1.22
CA ASN A 33 27.90 -0.73 1.27
C ASN A 33 28.45 -0.66 2.71
N ILE A 34 27.62 -0.83 3.74
CA ILE A 34 28.03 -0.69 5.16
C ILE A 34 28.45 -2.04 5.72
N THR A 35 27.63 -3.07 5.56
CA THR A 35 27.89 -4.37 6.17
C THR A 35 28.15 -5.50 5.16
N GLY A 36 27.95 -5.25 3.87
CA GLY A 36 28.08 -6.22 2.79
C GLY A 36 26.98 -7.32 2.78
N THR A 37 26.18 -7.42 3.84
CA THR A 37 25.13 -8.46 3.91
C THR A 37 23.84 -8.03 3.23
N LEU A 38 23.28 -8.92 2.43
CA LEU A 38 21.97 -8.74 1.75
C LEU A 38 20.87 -9.60 2.39
N LEU A 39 21.16 -10.30 3.48
CA LEU A 39 20.21 -11.22 4.13
C LEU A 39 19.27 -10.52 5.13
N LYS A 40 19.50 -9.26 5.42
CA LYS A 40 18.64 -8.48 6.32
C LYS A 40 17.43 -7.91 5.57
N PRO A 41 16.32 -7.60 6.25
CA PRO A 41 15.20 -6.92 5.64
C PRO A 41 15.62 -5.56 5.08
N LEU A 42 14.93 -5.13 4.02
CA LEU A 42 15.10 -3.79 3.46
C LEU A 42 14.70 -2.75 4.50
N ASP A 43 15.56 -1.75 4.68
CA ASP A 43 15.29 -0.63 5.59
C ASP A 43 14.09 0.19 5.09
N PRO A 44 13.05 0.43 5.92
CA PRO A 44 11.91 1.29 5.55
C PRO A 44 12.33 2.69 5.07
N GLN A 45 13.40 3.26 5.65
CA GLN A 45 13.92 4.55 5.21
C GLN A 45 14.51 4.47 3.79
N ALA A 46 15.13 3.35 3.43
CA ALA A 46 15.62 3.13 2.07
C ALA A 46 14.46 3.04 1.06
N VAL A 47 13.32 2.44 1.42
CA VAL A 47 12.11 2.46 0.59
C VAL A 47 11.67 3.89 0.33
N TYR A 48 11.59 4.71 1.38
CA TYR A 48 11.19 6.11 1.21
C TYR A 48 12.16 6.88 0.32
N THR A 49 13.47 6.83 0.61
CA THR A 49 14.47 7.66 -0.09
C THR A 49 14.76 7.19 -1.50
N CYS A 50 14.92 5.87 -1.70
CA CYS A 50 15.37 5.32 -2.97
C CYS A 50 14.21 5.00 -3.93
N ILE A 51 13.00 4.79 -3.43
CA ILE A 51 11.83 4.45 -4.24
C ILE A 51 10.85 5.61 -4.27
N ILE A 52 10.20 5.91 -3.14
CA ILE A 52 9.08 6.85 -3.13
C ILE A 52 9.52 8.25 -3.55
N ARG A 53 10.55 8.78 -2.92
CA ARG A 53 11.08 10.12 -3.23
C ARG A 53 11.65 10.22 -4.64
N LYS A 54 12.37 9.18 -5.08
CA LYS A 54 12.96 9.14 -6.43
C LYS A 54 11.88 9.16 -7.50
N TYR A 55 10.97 8.18 -7.47
CA TYR A 55 9.91 8.09 -8.50
C TYR A 55 8.87 9.19 -8.38
N GLY A 56 8.58 9.69 -7.18
CA GLY A 56 7.73 10.86 -7.00
C GLY A 56 8.30 12.10 -7.70
N LYS A 57 9.63 12.28 -7.68
CA LYS A 57 10.30 13.34 -8.43
C LYS A 57 10.27 13.12 -9.95
N GLU A 58 10.55 11.90 -10.39
CA GLU A 58 10.58 11.54 -11.82
C GLU A 58 9.20 11.65 -12.47
N THR A 59 8.13 11.33 -11.75
CA THR A 59 6.75 11.42 -12.25
C THR A 59 6.12 12.81 -12.08
N GLY A 60 6.87 13.78 -11.55
CA GLY A 60 6.36 15.13 -11.32
C GLY A 60 5.34 15.22 -10.15
N ILE A 61 5.11 14.13 -9.42
CA ILE A 61 4.39 14.19 -8.15
C ILE A 61 5.28 14.97 -7.20
N ASN A 62 4.97 16.27 -7.08
CA ASN A 62 5.81 17.18 -6.35
C ASN A 62 5.87 16.75 -4.87
N ALA A 63 7.07 16.40 -4.42
CA ALA A 63 7.34 16.13 -3.01
C ALA A 63 7.05 17.36 -2.11
N SER A 64 6.79 18.53 -2.72
CA SER A 64 6.31 19.74 -2.04
C SER A 64 4.82 19.69 -1.71
N VAL A 65 4.07 18.70 -2.20
CA VAL A 65 2.78 18.36 -1.58
C VAL A 65 3.14 17.83 -0.21
N ASN A 66 2.96 18.70 0.80
CA ASN A 66 3.23 18.36 2.19
C ASN A 66 2.72 16.94 2.51
N GLY A 67 3.66 16.04 2.81
CA GLY A 67 3.31 14.71 3.25
C GLY A 67 3.34 13.59 2.20
N PHE A 68 3.88 13.78 0.98
CA PHE A 68 4.07 12.65 0.07
C PHE A 68 5.08 11.65 0.65
N CYS A 69 4.59 10.49 1.05
CA CYS A 69 5.35 9.45 1.74
C CYS A 69 4.73 8.07 1.46
N VAL A 70 5.31 7.03 2.02
CA VAL A 70 4.75 5.66 1.91
C VAL A 70 3.29 5.60 2.36
N HIS A 71 2.95 6.36 3.41
CA HIS A 71 1.57 6.40 3.94
C HIS A 71 0.59 7.06 2.96
N SER A 72 1.03 8.01 2.15
CA SER A 72 0.20 8.64 1.11
C SER A 72 -0.24 7.62 0.05
N LEU A 73 0.63 6.68 -0.34
CA LEU A 73 0.27 5.60 -1.27
C LEU A 73 -0.79 4.67 -0.67
N ARG A 74 -0.66 4.37 0.63
CA ARG A 74 -1.67 3.60 1.36
C ARG A 74 -3.02 4.33 1.39
N SER A 75 -3.01 5.63 1.67
CA SER A 75 -4.20 6.47 1.66
C SER A 75 -4.86 6.52 0.28
N THR A 76 -4.06 6.67 -0.76
CA THR A 76 -4.54 6.66 -2.16
C THR A 76 -5.20 5.32 -2.51
N ALA A 77 -4.59 4.21 -2.15
CA ALA A 77 -5.15 2.88 -2.39
C ALA A 77 -6.49 2.67 -1.65
N ALA A 78 -6.56 3.13 -0.38
CA ALA A 78 -7.78 3.05 0.42
C ALA A 78 -8.92 3.90 -0.17
N THR A 79 -8.62 5.17 -0.52
CA THR A 79 -9.58 6.09 -1.14
C THR A 79 -10.09 5.51 -2.46
N ASN A 80 -9.19 5.04 -3.31
CA ASN A 80 -9.55 4.44 -4.60
C ASN A 80 -10.45 3.21 -4.43
N ALA A 81 -10.14 2.32 -3.49
CA ALA A 81 -10.98 1.16 -3.23
C ALA A 81 -12.40 1.56 -2.78
N LEU A 82 -12.51 2.54 -1.88
CA LEU A 82 -13.81 3.04 -1.41
C LEU A 82 -14.60 3.72 -2.52
N GLU A 83 -13.97 4.55 -3.34
CA GLU A 83 -14.59 5.24 -4.49
C GLU A 83 -15.13 4.23 -5.53
N HIS A 84 -14.50 3.07 -5.67
CA HIS A 84 -14.94 1.98 -6.53
C HIS A 84 -15.88 0.98 -5.83
N GLY A 85 -16.48 1.37 -4.72
CA GLY A 85 -17.57 0.63 -4.07
C GLY A 85 -17.14 -0.46 -3.10
N ALA A 86 -15.87 -0.52 -2.71
CA ALA A 86 -15.46 -1.45 -1.66
C ALA A 86 -16.16 -1.12 -0.34
N ASP A 87 -16.52 -2.16 0.40
CA ASP A 87 -17.08 -2.04 1.74
C ASP A 87 -16.03 -1.48 2.72
N ILE A 88 -16.43 -0.52 3.55
CA ILE A 88 -15.52 0.16 4.47
C ILE A 88 -14.95 -0.79 5.54
N GLY A 89 -15.71 -1.79 5.97
CA GLY A 89 -15.23 -2.81 6.92
C GLY A 89 -14.14 -3.67 6.30
N LYS A 90 -14.33 -4.09 5.04
CA LYS A 90 -13.31 -4.84 4.30
C LYS A 90 -12.05 -4.01 4.04
N VAL A 91 -12.19 -2.72 3.74
CA VAL A 91 -11.04 -1.83 3.60
C VAL A 91 -10.33 -1.63 4.93
N GLN A 92 -11.07 -1.52 6.04
CA GLN A 92 -10.49 -1.48 7.39
C GLN A 92 -9.64 -2.72 7.69
N GLU A 93 -10.18 -3.91 7.47
CA GLU A 93 -9.47 -5.18 7.67
C GLU A 93 -8.22 -5.26 6.79
N TRP A 94 -8.36 -4.94 5.51
CA TRP A 94 -7.24 -4.92 4.56
C TRP A 94 -6.13 -3.97 4.98
N LEU A 95 -6.48 -2.82 5.55
CA LEU A 95 -5.52 -1.86 6.09
C LEU A 95 -4.99 -2.26 7.48
N GLY A 96 -5.61 -3.20 8.18
CA GLY A 96 -5.25 -3.56 9.54
C GLY A 96 -5.55 -2.44 10.55
N HIS A 97 -6.55 -1.61 10.29
CA HIS A 97 -6.95 -0.57 11.23
C HIS A 97 -7.81 -1.17 12.35
N ALA A 98 -7.40 -0.98 13.59
CA ALA A 98 -8.17 -1.42 14.75
C ALA A 98 -9.54 -0.72 14.87
N ASN A 99 -9.64 0.52 14.37
CA ASN A 99 -10.86 1.32 14.42
C ASN A 99 -11.28 1.79 13.03
N VAL A 100 -12.57 1.60 12.70
CA VAL A 100 -13.17 2.03 11.43
C VAL A 100 -13.11 3.56 11.24
N SER A 101 -13.08 4.32 12.33
CA SER A 101 -12.97 5.79 12.27
C SER A 101 -11.72 6.24 11.51
N THR A 102 -10.61 5.49 11.63
CA THR A 102 -9.39 5.76 10.88
C THR A 102 -9.59 5.55 9.39
N THR A 103 -10.37 4.53 9.00
CA THR A 103 -10.69 4.25 7.59
C THR A 103 -11.66 5.26 7.02
N ARG A 104 -12.58 5.79 7.84
CA ARG A 104 -13.53 6.85 7.42
C ARG A 104 -12.84 8.14 6.95
N LEU A 105 -11.64 8.42 7.41
CA LEU A 105 -10.85 9.56 6.93
C LEU A 105 -10.53 9.48 5.43
N TYR A 106 -10.54 8.30 4.87
CA TYR A 106 -10.30 8.04 3.44
C TYR A 106 -11.59 7.98 2.62
N ASP A 107 -12.76 7.90 3.27
CA ASP A 107 -14.05 7.84 2.59
C ASP A 107 -14.50 9.25 2.19
N ARG A 108 -14.31 9.58 0.93
CA ARG A 108 -14.71 10.86 0.33
C ARG A 108 -16.06 10.78 -0.40
N ARG A 109 -16.72 9.62 -0.35
CA ARG A 109 -18.01 9.45 -0.99
C ARG A 109 -19.06 10.34 -0.32
N LYS A 110 -19.79 11.08 -1.12
CA LYS A 110 -20.99 11.79 -0.64
C LYS A 110 -22.13 10.78 -0.56
N SER A 111 -22.79 10.70 0.59
CA SER A 111 -24.02 9.92 0.73
C SER A 111 -25.07 10.48 -0.24
N ARG A 112 -25.61 9.65 -1.09
CA ARG A 112 -26.74 9.97 -1.94
C ARG A 112 -28.02 9.47 -1.27
N PRO A 113 -29.15 10.20 -1.35
CA PRO A 113 -30.40 9.75 -0.75
C PRO A 113 -30.81 8.35 -1.21
N GLU A 114 -30.53 8.01 -2.48
CA GLU A 114 -30.86 6.71 -3.10
C GLU A 114 -30.03 5.56 -2.52
N GLU A 115 -28.89 5.86 -1.87
CA GLU A 115 -28.00 4.88 -1.26
C GLU A 115 -28.34 4.64 0.23
N SER A 116 -29.43 5.26 0.71
CA SER A 116 -29.87 5.10 2.10
C SER A 116 -30.09 3.62 2.44
N PRO A 117 -29.55 3.15 3.58
CA PRO A 117 -29.79 1.79 4.06
C PRO A 117 -31.29 1.44 4.17
N THR A 118 -32.16 2.44 4.33
CA THR A 118 -33.60 2.26 4.39
C THR A 118 -34.16 1.51 3.18
N PHE A 119 -33.60 1.71 1.99
CA PHE A 119 -34.01 1.00 0.78
C PHE A 119 -33.56 -0.45 0.71
N ARG A 120 -32.73 -0.90 1.65
CA ARG A 120 -32.22 -2.27 1.73
C ARG A 120 -32.87 -3.11 2.85
N VAL A 121 -33.74 -2.48 3.65
CA VAL A 121 -34.49 -3.20 4.67
C VAL A 121 -35.56 -4.05 4.00
N LYS A 122 -35.63 -5.33 4.34
CA LYS A 122 -36.70 -6.25 3.90
C LYS A 122 -37.64 -6.44 5.08
N TYR A 123 -38.93 -6.25 4.87
CA TYR A 123 -40.00 -6.48 5.83
C TYR A 123 -40.65 -7.83 5.59
#